data_80c109510006233e6978b7494ff594c8
#
_entry.id   80c109510006233e6978b7494ff594c8
#
_cell.length_a   1.000
_cell.length_b   1.000
_cell.length_c   1.000
_cell.angle_alpha   90.00
_cell.angle_beta   90.00
_cell.angle_gamma   90.00
#
_symmetry.space_group_name_H-M   'P 1'
#
loop_
_entity.id
_entity.type
_entity.pdbx_description
1 polymer ?
#
loop_
_entity_poly.entity_id
_entity_poly.type
_entity_poly.pdbx_seq_one_letter_code
_entity_poly.pdbx_strand_id
1 'polypeptide(L)'
;MSVVLGTATPGGGFPVYGDAVAATLNEVDPALAVTTRNTKGSTENVPLLEAGALDLALVQGEVAHEALSGVGRPPATLKILAAMYSTPGMFVVRADAPARAIDDLRGRPVVFGARGSGLVILARYVLDGLGLDQTRDFTPIFLDRAGDGPAMVLDGRAAALWGGGIGWPGFTAVAGGPAGARFLVPDAAGIEKIQVKHAFLKTLTVPAGAYPGLGAPLTSVGSWSLILARSTLADDVAYRLARALHRGEAALAARLPQARETTAANTLAAAARRELIHAGVLRYLEEIALT
;
A
#
# COMPACT_ATOMS: atom_id res chain seq x y z
N MET A 1 -5.01 -25.57 -10.86
CA MET A 1 -3.97 -24.57 -11.20
C MET A 1 -3.57 -23.95 -9.88
N SER A 2 -2.29 -23.67 -9.65
CA SER A 2 -1.87 -23.00 -8.41
C SER A 2 -1.36 -21.60 -8.76
N VAL A 3 -1.87 -20.57 -8.08
CA VAL A 3 -1.47 -19.16 -8.26
C VAL A 3 -0.77 -18.70 -6.99
N VAL A 4 0.46 -18.21 -7.11
CA VAL A 4 1.24 -17.73 -5.96
C VAL A 4 1.20 -16.20 -5.88
N LEU A 5 0.67 -15.68 -4.76
CA LEU A 5 0.55 -14.25 -4.45
C LEU A 5 1.66 -13.82 -3.47
N GLY A 6 2.61 -13.03 -3.92
CA GLY A 6 3.63 -12.40 -3.08
C GLY A 6 3.04 -11.28 -2.22
N THR A 7 3.39 -11.25 -0.94
CA THR A 7 2.87 -10.28 0.02
C THR A 7 3.98 -9.36 0.58
N ALA A 8 4.29 -9.44 1.86
CA ALA A 8 5.38 -8.70 2.52
C ALA A 8 5.81 -9.39 3.81
N THR A 9 6.62 -8.69 4.64
CA THR A 9 7.04 -9.20 5.94
C THR A 9 5.87 -9.30 6.92
N PRO A 10 5.85 -10.30 7.82
CA PRO A 10 4.85 -10.44 8.87
C PRO A 10 4.68 -9.16 9.71
N GLY A 11 3.44 -8.90 10.15
CA GLY A 11 3.08 -7.71 10.93
C GLY A 11 2.78 -6.46 10.09
N GLY A 12 2.96 -6.51 8.77
CA GLY A 12 2.52 -5.48 7.85
C GLY A 12 1.09 -5.67 7.35
N GLY A 13 0.55 -4.68 6.65
CA GLY A 13 -0.80 -4.75 6.08
C GLY A 13 -0.94 -5.72 4.90
N PHE A 14 0.10 -5.87 4.10
CA PHE A 14 0.06 -6.72 2.91
C PHE A 14 -0.15 -8.21 3.20
N PRO A 15 0.49 -8.84 4.20
CA PRO A 15 0.16 -10.23 4.55
C PRO A 15 -1.31 -10.41 4.93
N VAL A 16 -1.85 -9.54 5.79
CA VAL A 16 -3.26 -9.59 6.22
C VAL A 16 -4.20 -9.43 5.01
N TYR A 17 -3.92 -8.46 4.14
CA TYR A 17 -4.71 -8.24 2.93
C TYR A 17 -4.59 -9.41 1.95
N GLY A 18 -3.38 -9.92 1.71
CA GLY A 18 -3.12 -11.02 0.80
C GLY A 18 -3.84 -12.30 1.21
N ASP A 19 -3.84 -12.62 2.50
CA ASP A 19 -4.55 -13.78 3.04
C ASP A 19 -6.08 -13.63 2.87
N ALA A 20 -6.63 -12.43 3.10
CA ALA A 20 -8.05 -12.15 2.86
C ALA A 20 -8.43 -12.28 1.37
N VAL A 21 -7.58 -11.76 0.47
CA VAL A 21 -7.76 -11.90 -0.99
C VAL A 21 -7.70 -13.36 -1.41
N ALA A 22 -6.68 -14.11 -0.99
CA ALA A 22 -6.52 -15.51 -1.34
C ALA A 22 -7.71 -16.35 -0.85
N ALA A 23 -8.15 -16.13 0.39
CA ALA A 23 -9.33 -16.80 0.93
C ALA A 23 -10.58 -16.49 0.10
N THR A 24 -10.83 -15.22 -0.23
CA THR A 24 -11.99 -14.79 -1.03
C THR A 24 -11.95 -15.38 -2.44
N LEU A 25 -10.80 -15.34 -3.11
CA LEU A 25 -10.65 -15.92 -4.44
C LEU A 25 -10.91 -17.42 -4.45
N ASN A 26 -10.39 -18.15 -3.47
CA ASN A 26 -10.56 -19.60 -3.36
C ASN A 26 -11.98 -20.01 -2.98
N GLU A 27 -12.72 -19.17 -2.27
CA GLU A 27 -14.17 -19.42 -2.01
C GLU A 27 -15.02 -19.23 -3.25
N VAL A 28 -14.73 -18.19 -4.06
CA VAL A 28 -15.48 -17.90 -5.28
C VAL A 28 -15.12 -18.85 -6.42
N ASP A 29 -13.84 -19.18 -6.55
CA ASP A 29 -13.32 -20.09 -7.60
C ASP A 29 -12.20 -20.99 -7.03
N PRO A 30 -12.56 -22.13 -6.39
CA PRO A 30 -11.57 -23.02 -5.76
C PRO A 30 -10.51 -23.58 -6.71
N ALA A 31 -10.79 -23.63 -8.03
CA ALA A 31 -9.86 -24.14 -9.01
C ALA A 31 -8.69 -23.16 -9.29
N LEU A 32 -8.73 -21.93 -8.78
CA LEU A 32 -7.60 -20.99 -8.81
C LEU A 32 -6.48 -21.43 -7.85
N ALA A 33 -6.82 -22.04 -6.72
CA ALA A 33 -5.89 -22.51 -5.68
C ALA A 33 -4.82 -21.46 -5.33
N VAL A 34 -5.28 -20.25 -4.98
CA VAL A 34 -4.39 -19.12 -4.66
C VAL A 34 -3.73 -19.35 -3.30
N THR A 35 -2.41 -19.23 -3.26
CA THR A 35 -1.61 -19.32 -2.02
C THR A 35 -0.80 -18.05 -1.82
N THR A 36 -0.61 -17.62 -0.58
CA THR A 36 0.22 -16.48 -0.25
C THR A 36 1.67 -16.90 0.02
N ARG A 37 2.61 -16.01 -0.32
CA ARG A 37 4.03 -16.15 -0.01
C ARG A 37 4.54 -14.85 0.61
N ASN A 38 5.09 -14.94 1.82
CA ASN A 38 5.77 -13.82 2.44
C ASN A 38 7.05 -13.46 1.68
N THR A 39 7.27 -12.18 1.49
CA THR A 39 8.44 -11.57 0.86
C THR A 39 8.96 -10.42 1.73
N LYS A 40 9.96 -9.69 1.26
CA LYS A 40 10.39 -8.44 1.92
C LYS A 40 9.49 -7.25 1.60
N GLY A 41 8.56 -7.38 0.64
CA GLY A 41 7.61 -6.36 0.23
C GLY A 41 7.76 -5.92 -1.23
N SER A 42 7.19 -4.77 -1.57
CA SER A 42 7.01 -4.32 -2.95
C SER A 42 8.29 -4.29 -3.78
N THR A 43 9.43 -3.90 -3.18
CA THR A 43 10.70 -3.80 -3.90
C THR A 43 11.32 -5.17 -4.24
N GLU A 44 10.97 -6.23 -3.50
CA GLU A 44 11.32 -7.62 -3.85
C GLU A 44 10.26 -8.25 -4.76
N ASN A 45 8.99 -7.88 -4.60
CA ASN A 45 7.88 -8.44 -5.37
C ASN A 45 8.02 -8.17 -6.87
N VAL A 46 8.45 -6.96 -7.26
CA VAL A 46 8.62 -6.61 -8.67
C VAL A 46 9.63 -7.52 -9.37
N PRO A 47 10.89 -7.66 -8.93
CA PRO A 47 11.83 -8.58 -9.58
C PRO A 47 11.40 -10.05 -9.49
N LEU A 48 10.70 -10.50 -8.45
CA LEU A 48 10.18 -11.87 -8.37
C LEU A 48 9.07 -12.13 -9.41
N LEU A 49 8.21 -11.14 -9.70
CA LEU A 49 7.23 -11.23 -10.79
C LEU A 49 7.93 -11.28 -12.15
N GLU A 50 8.94 -10.45 -12.39
CA GLU A 50 9.70 -10.41 -13.64
C GLU A 50 10.45 -11.72 -13.89
N ALA A 51 10.97 -12.35 -12.83
CA ALA A 51 11.61 -13.65 -12.88
C ALA A 51 10.63 -14.82 -12.99
N GLY A 52 9.30 -14.59 -12.91
CA GLY A 52 8.28 -15.64 -12.91
C GLY A 52 8.25 -16.49 -11.63
N ALA A 53 8.90 -16.03 -10.55
CA ALA A 53 8.91 -16.71 -9.25
C ALA A 53 7.62 -16.46 -8.43
N LEU A 54 6.81 -15.51 -8.87
CA LEU A 54 5.45 -15.22 -8.41
C LEU A 54 4.53 -15.07 -9.63
N ASP A 55 3.26 -15.45 -9.48
CA ASP A 55 2.24 -15.18 -10.48
C ASP A 55 1.62 -13.81 -10.31
N LEU A 56 1.34 -13.45 -9.04
CA LEU A 56 0.79 -12.20 -8.59
C LEU A 56 1.64 -11.64 -7.44
N ALA A 57 1.60 -10.33 -7.25
CA ALA A 57 2.17 -9.73 -6.05
C ALA A 57 1.47 -8.43 -5.66
N LEU A 58 1.47 -8.14 -4.36
CA LEU A 58 1.02 -6.89 -3.80
C LEU A 58 2.13 -5.85 -3.93
N VAL A 59 1.86 -4.74 -4.60
CA VAL A 59 2.86 -3.70 -4.87
C VAL A 59 2.29 -2.33 -4.52
N GLN A 60 3.00 -1.61 -3.67
CA GLN A 60 2.68 -0.22 -3.32
C GLN A 60 2.71 0.64 -4.59
N GLY A 61 1.81 1.63 -4.67
CA GLY A 61 1.62 2.40 -5.89
C GLY A 61 2.86 3.15 -6.38
N GLU A 62 3.70 3.65 -5.49
CA GLU A 62 4.97 4.32 -5.84
C GLU A 62 5.94 3.34 -6.50
N VAL A 63 6.07 2.13 -5.96
CA VAL A 63 6.93 1.09 -6.53
C VAL A 63 6.36 0.59 -7.85
N ALA A 64 5.03 0.46 -7.95
CA ALA A 64 4.38 0.13 -9.20
C ALA A 64 4.59 1.24 -10.26
N HIS A 65 4.49 2.52 -9.86
CA HIS A 65 4.77 3.65 -10.71
C HIS A 65 6.22 3.60 -11.24
N GLU A 66 7.21 3.44 -10.36
CA GLU A 66 8.62 3.34 -10.76
C GLU A 66 8.85 2.17 -11.74
N ALA A 67 8.29 1.01 -11.43
CA ALA A 67 8.45 -0.18 -12.26
C ALA A 67 7.79 -0.04 -13.64
N LEU A 68 6.53 0.38 -13.68
CA LEU A 68 5.74 0.43 -14.92
C LEU A 68 6.09 1.64 -15.80
N SER A 69 6.56 2.76 -15.21
CA SER A 69 6.97 3.96 -15.94
C SER A 69 8.48 4.02 -16.25
N GLY A 70 9.27 3.11 -15.68
CA GLY A 70 10.71 3.07 -15.93
C GLY A 70 11.48 4.16 -15.20
N VAL A 71 11.11 4.48 -13.95
CA VAL A 71 11.85 5.43 -13.13
C VAL A 71 13.07 4.75 -12.53
N GLY A 72 14.29 5.21 -12.92
CA GLY A 72 15.55 4.64 -12.48
C GLY A 72 15.85 3.21 -12.98
N ARG A 73 15.04 2.69 -13.88
CA ARG A 73 15.15 1.35 -14.49
C ARG A 73 14.39 1.30 -15.83
N PRO A 74 14.63 0.34 -16.71
CA PRO A 74 13.73 0.10 -17.85
C PRO A 74 12.30 -0.24 -17.37
N PRO A 75 11.25 0.19 -18.11
CA PRO A 75 9.88 -0.15 -17.77
C PRO A 75 9.66 -1.66 -17.69
N ALA A 76 8.98 -2.11 -16.61
CA ALA A 76 8.58 -3.49 -16.46
C ALA A 76 7.42 -3.83 -17.39
N THR A 77 7.39 -5.06 -17.90
CA THR A 77 6.29 -5.57 -18.73
C THR A 77 5.12 -6.12 -17.90
N LEU A 78 5.15 -5.95 -16.58
CA LEU A 78 4.12 -6.42 -15.65
C LEU A 78 2.75 -5.80 -15.95
N LYS A 79 1.69 -6.46 -15.53
CA LYS A 79 0.31 -6.04 -15.79
C LYS A 79 -0.45 -5.85 -14.48
N ILE A 80 -1.39 -4.91 -14.46
CA ILE A 80 -2.30 -4.68 -13.34
C ILE A 80 -3.41 -5.73 -13.41
N LEU A 81 -3.56 -6.49 -12.32
CA LEU A 81 -4.70 -7.39 -12.13
C LEU A 81 -5.87 -6.65 -11.47
N ALA A 82 -5.59 -5.91 -10.39
CA ALA A 82 -6.59 -5.15 -9.66
C ALA A 82 -5.97 -4.00 -8.86
N ALA A 83 -6.78 -2.97 -8.59
CA ALA A 83 -6.49 -2.03 -7.51
C ALA A 83 -6.74 -2.70 -6.16
N MET A 84 -5.92 -2.35 -5.18
CA MET A 84 -6.10 -2.79 -3.80
C MET A 84 -6.87 -1.73 -3.00
N TYR A 85 -6.14 -0.84 -2.39
CA TYR A 85 -6.64 0.26 -1.57
C TYR A 85 -5.67 1.44 -1.63
N SER A 86 -6.19 2.62 -1.34
CA SER A 86 -5.41 3.84 -1.26
C SER A 86 -4.55 3.86 0.01
N THR A 87 -3.37 4.45 -0.09
CA THR A 87 -2.40 4.53 1.01
C THR A 87 -1.98 5.98 1.23
N PRO A 88 -2.78 6.77 1.99
CA PRO A 88 -2.36 8.08 2.44
C PRO A 88 -1.18 7.95 3.40
N GLY A 89 -0.06 8.60 3.07
CA GLY A 89 1.15 8.56 3.88
C GLY A 89 1.05 9.47 5.10
N MET A 90 1.34 8.95 6.29
CA MET A 90 1.24 9.67 7.56
C MET A 90 2.33 9.24 8.52
N PHE A 91 2.65 10.11 9.48
CA PHE A 91 3.35 9.71 10.69
C PHE A 91 2.36 9.53 11.83
N VAL A 92 2.58 8.53 12.67
CA VAL A 92 1.91 8.41 13.97
C VAL A 92 2.94 8.65 15.07
N VAL A 93 2.54 9.46 16.06
CA VAL A 93 3.28 9.74 17.29
C VAL A 93 2.37 9.45 18.48
N ARG A 94 2.94 9.25 19.67
CA ARG A 94 2.13 9.21 20.90
C ARG A 94 1.41 10.54 21.08
N ALA A 95 0.20 10.55 21.62
CA ALA A 95 -0.57 11.78 21.81
C ALA A 95 0.09 12.76 22.78
N ASP A 96 0.86 12.26 23.76
CA ASP A 96 1.63 13.05 24.72
C ASP A 96 2.99 13.55 24.17
N ALA A 97 3.41 13.10 22.98
CA ALA A 97 4.64 13.58 22.35
C ALA A 97 4.55 15.08 21.98
N PRO A 98 5.67 15.81 22.00
CA PRO A 98 5.68 17.26 21.71
C PRO A 98 5.40 17.58 20.23
N ALA A 99 5.73 16.66 19.30
CA ALA A 99 5.61 16.88 17.87
C ALA A 99 4.15 17.18 17.44
N ARG A 100 3.96 18.22 16.65
CA ARG A 100 2.68 18.67 16.09
C ARG A 100 2.67 18.74 14.57
N ALA A 101 3.85 18.83 13.95
CA ALA A 101 4.08 18.89 12.52
C ALA A 101 5.21 17.93 12.13
N ILE A 102 5.34 17.65 10.81
CA ILE A 102 6.40 16.78 10.29
C ILE A 102 7.78 17.37 10.58
N ASP A 103 7.93 18.69 10.50
CA ASP A 103 9.19 19.37 10.79
C ASP A 103 9.67 19.18 12.24
N ASP A 104 8.78 18.97 13.21
CA ASP A 104 9.14 18.69 14.60
C ASP A 104 9.85 17.35 14.80
N LEU A 105 9.83 16.50 13.77
CA LEU A 105 10.50 15.20 13.78
C LEU A 105 11.95 15.28 13.27
N ARG A 106 12.42 16.44 12.80
CA ARG A 106 13.82 16.60 12.32
C ARG A 106 14.82 16.23 13.41
N GLY A 107 15.85 15.49 13.00
CA GLY A 107 16.89 14.97 13.90
C GLY A 107 16.45 13.88 14.87
N ARG A 108 15.16 13.52 14.86
CA ARG A 108 14.62 12.50 15.77
C ARG A 108 14.71 11.09 15.18
N PRO A 109 14.74 10.05 16.02
CA PRO A 109 14.59 8.67 15.58
C PRO A 109 13.20 8.43 14.99
N VAL A 110 13.10 8.05 13.72
CA VAL A 110 11.85 7.80 13.02
C VAL A 110 11.88 6.44 12.35
N VAL A 111 10.88 5.61 12.63
CA VAL A 111 10.70 4.31 11.97
C VAL A 111 10.02 4.53 10.63
N PHE A 112 10.72 4.26 9.53
CA PHE A 112 10.20 4.39 8.17
C PHE A 112 9.58 3.09 7.62
N GLY A 113 9.74 1.98 8.30
CA GLY A 113 9.17 0.68 7.92
C GLY A 113 10.21 -0.38 7.60
N ALA A 114 9.76 -1.51 7.09
CA ALA A 114 10.65 -2.60 6.67
C ALA A 114 11.41 -2.22 5.39
N ARG A 115 12.69 -2.60 5.29
CA ARG A 115 13.62 -2.19 4.21
C ARG A 115 13.09 -2.43 2.80
N GLY A 116 12.36 -3.52 2.57
CA GLY A 116 11.77 -3.86 1.28
C GLY A 116 10.34 -3.32 1.06
N SER A 117 9.80 -2.59 2.05
CA SER A 117 8.43 -2.07 1.99
C SER A 117 8.32 -0.89 1.02
N GLY A 118 7.24 -0.86 0.25
CA GLY A 118 6.87 0.31 -0.56
C GLY A 118 6.56 1.56 0.26
N LEU A 119 6.19 1.43 1.54
CA LEU A 119 6.00 2.57 2.44
C LEU A 119 7.28 3.39 2.61
N VAL A 120 8.47 2.77 2.56
CA VAL A 120 9.76 3.48 2.57
C VAL A 120 9.90 4.36 1.33
N ILE A 121 9.42 3.87 0.19
CA ILE A 121 9.44 4.61 -1.08
C ILE A 121 8.41 5.77 -1.05
N LEU A 122 7.21 5.53 -0.52
CA LEU A 122 6.22 6.60 -0.33
C LEU A 122 6.77 7.71 0.57
N ALA A 123 7.42 7.36 1.69
CA ALA A 123 8.04 8.35 2.57
C ALA A 123 9.08 9.20 1.81
N ARG A 124 9.91 8.58 0.97
CA ARG A 124 10.91 9.28 0.15
C ARG A 124 10.23 10.33 -0.74
N TYR A 125 9.17 9.97 -1.45
CA TYR A 125 8.45 10.89 -2.33
C TYR A 125 7.76 12.03 -1.57
N VAL A 126 7.09 11.71 -0.46
CA VAL A 126 6.40 12.71 0.37
C VAL A 126 7.40 13.69 0.97
N LEU A 127 8.48 13.20 1.57
CA LEU A 127 9.52 14.03 2.17
C LEU A 127 10.26 14.86 1.11
N ASP A 128 10.63 14.26 -0.01
CA ASP A 128 11.27 14.97 -1.12
C ASP A 128 10.40 16.11 -1.67
N GLY A 129 9.09 15.93 -1.77
CA GLY A 129 8.15 16.99 -2.13
C GLY A 129 8.09 18.12 -1.10
N LEU A 130 8.31 17.81 0.19
CA LEU A 130 8.43 18.80 1.27
C LEU A 130 9.83 19.44 1.38
N GLY A 131 10.80 19.02 0.56
CA GLY A 131 12.18 19.46 0.63
C GLY A 131 12.99 18.80 1.75
N LEU A 132 12.51 17.65 2.24
CA LEU A 132 13.12 16.84 3.29
C LEU A 132 13.74 15.56 2.72
N ASP A 133 14.68 14.97 3.45
CA ASP A 133 15.32 13.70 3.11
C ASP A 133 15.30 12.76 4.32
N GLN A 134 14.92 11.49 4.08
CA GLN A 134 14.80 10.48 5.14
C GLN A 134 16.08 10.27 5.95
N THR A 135 17.24 10.41 5.29
CA THR A 135 18.54 10.06 5.89
C THR A 135 19.30 11.27 6.41
N ARG A 136 19.07 12.44 5.82
CA ARG A 136 19.72 13.69 6.20
C ARG A 136 18.98 14.42 7.30
N ASP A 137 17.64 14.48 7.21
CA ASP A 137 16.82 15.33 8.09
C ASP A 137 16.29 14.57 9.31
N PHE A 138 16.41 13.24 9.35
CA PHE A 138 15.95 12.37 10.45
C PHE A 138 17.06 11.41 10.87
N THR A 139 16.88 10.74 12.03
CA THR A 139 17.62 9.52 12.38
C THR A 139 16.79 8.31 11.95
N PRO A 140 16.99 7.76 10.74
CA PRO A 140 16.09 6.78 10.17
C PRO A 140 16.27 5.40 10.80
N ILE A 141 15.16 4.74 11.11
CA ILE A 141 15.13 3.35 11.55
C ILE A 141 14.40 2.55 10.47
N PHE A 142 15.14 1.64 9.83
CA PHE A 142 14.59 0.67 8.88
C PHE A 142 14.56 -0.71 9.55
N LEU A 143 13.41 -1.36 9.46
CA LEU A 143 13.13 -2.62 10.13
C LEU A 143 13.42 -3.82 9.20
N ASP A 144 13.65 -4.97 9.80
CA ASP A 144 13.60 -6.25 9.08
C ASP A 144 12.15 -6.78 9.03
N ARG A 145 11.35 -6.48 10.04
CA ARG A 145 9.93 -6.86 10.13
C ARG A 145 9.07 -5.64 10.48
N ALA A 146 8.03 -5.40 9.70
CA ALA A 146 7.15 -4.24 9.89
C ALA A 146 6.47 -4.21 11.28
N GLY A 147 6.20 -5.38 11.86
CA GLY A 147 5.55 -5.52 13.17
C GLY A 147 6.36 -5.01 14.36
N ASP A 148 7.68 -4.78 14.20
CA ASP A 148 8.56 -4.34 15.31
C ASP A 148 8.44 -2.81 15.56
N GLY A 149 7.95 -2.05 14.58
CA GLY A 149 7.91 -0.58 14.63
C GLY A 149 7.03 0.03 15.71
N PRO A 150 5.78 -0.42 15.90
CA PRO A 150 4.87 0.17 16.88
C PRO A 150 5.42 0.17 18.32
N ALA A 151 6.08 -0.92 18.72
CA ALA A 151 6.69 -1.05 20.06
C ALA A 151 7.74 0.05 20.29
N MET A 152 8.51 0.42 19.27
CA MET A 152 9.56 1.43 19.38
C MET A 152 8.99 2.85 19.62
N VAL A 153 7.78 3.13 19.11
CA VAL A 153 7.09 4.41 19.40
C VAL A 153 6.47 4.37 20.79
N LEU A 154 5.85 3.26 21.17
CA LEU A 154 5.19 3.11 22.46
C LEU A 154 6.18 3.19 23.64
N ASP A 155 7.39 2.65 23.50
CA ASP A 155 8.43 2.66 24.53
C ASP A 155 9.40 3.86 24.43
N GLY A 156 9.20 4.75 23.44
CA GLY A 156 9.98 5.98 23.28
C GLY A 156 11.33 5.84 22.59
N ARG A 157 11.69 4.65 22.06
CA ARG A 157 12.90 4.47 21.24
C ARG A 157 12.81 5.18 19.89
N ALA A 158 11.59 5.41 19.40
CA ALA A 158 11.34 6.23 18.22
C ALA A 158 10.32 7.33 18.52
N ALA A 159 10.52 8.51 17.92
CA ALA A 159 9.60 9.63 18.04
C ALA A 159 8.34 9.43 17.20
N ALA A 160 8.45 8.72 16.08
CA ALA A 160 7.34 8.49 15.15
C ALA A 160 7.50 7.17 14.40
N LEU A 161 6.36 6.66 13.92
CA LEU A 161 6.27 5.59 12.94
C LEU A 161 5.60 6.14 11.68
N TRP A 162 6.26 5.99 10.54
CA TRP A 162 5.70 6.25 9.22
C TRP A 162 4.88 5.06 8.74
N GLY A 163 3.78 5.34 8.06
CA GLY A 163 2.94 4.32 7.45
C GLY A 163 1.80 4.90 6.63
N GLY A 164 0.80 4.08 6.35
CA GLY A 164 -0.37 4.49 5.60
C GLY A 164 -1.39 3.37 5.41
N GLY A 165 -2.56 3.77 4.91
CA GLY A 165 -3.69 2.86 4.69
C GLY A 165 -4.64 2.80 5.90
N ILE A 166 -5.95 2.72 5.61
CA ILE A 166 -6.99 2.64 6.66
C ILE A 166 -6.89 1.29 7.37
N GLY A 167 -6.91 1.32 8.71
CA GLY A 167 -6.83 0.10 9.52
C GLY A 167 -5.45 -0.58 9.53
N TRP A 168 -4.39 0.11 9.10
CA TRP A 168 -3.06 -0.47 9.11
C TRP A 168 -2.64 -0.89 10.53
N PRO A 169 -2.19 -2.18 10.73
CA PRO A 169 -1.92 -2.71 12.07
C PRO A 169 -0.94 -1.88 12.89
N GLY A 170 0.10 -1.31 12.24
CA GLY A 170 1.09 -0.48 12.92
C GLY A 170 0.49 0.78 13.57
N PHE A 171 -0.41 1.45 12.88
CA PHE A 171 -1.09 2.64 13.41
C PHE A 171 -2.13 2.27 14.47
N THR A 172 -2.87 1.19 14.25
CA THR A 172 -3.85 0.69 15.22
C THR A 172 -3.18 0.34 16.56
N ALA A 173 -1.99 -0.28 16.51
CA ALA A 173 -1.23 -0.63 17.71
C ALA A 173 -0.77 0.62 18.49
N VAL A 174 -0.25 1.65 17.83
CA VAL A 174 0.15 2.89 18.50
C VAL A 174 -1.07 3.64 19.04
N ALA A 175 -2.16 3.75 18.25
CA ALA A 175 -3.37 4.46 18.64
C ALA A 175 -4.12 3.76 19.80
N GLY A 176 -4.05 2.44 19.87
CA GLY A 176 -4.59 1.65 20.99
C GLY A 176 -3.70 1.63 22.24
N GLY A 177 -2.52 2.24 22.20
CA GLY A 177 -1.62 2.35 23.34
C GLY A 177 -2.14 3.29 24.44
N PRO A 178 -1.57 3.23 25.65
CA PRO A 178 -2.10 3.96 26.82
C PRO A 178 -2.08 5.49 26.66
N ALA A 179 -1.16 6.05 25.88
CA ALA A 179 -1.10 7.48 25.61
C ALA A 179 -2.04 7.93 24.46
N GLY A 180 -2.61 7.00 23.70
CA GLY A 180 -3.27 7.30 22.44
C GLY A 180 -2.29 7.77 21.36
N ALA A 181 -2.80 8.27 20.25
CA ALA A 181 -2.00 8.71 19.13
C ALA A 181 -2.40 10.09 18.58
N ARG A 182 -1.43 10.73 17.92
CA ARG A 182 -1.62 11.86 17.01
C ARG A 182 -1.03 11.49 15.67
N PHE A 183 -1.75 11.83 14.61
CA PHE A 183 -1.29 11.67 13.24
C PHE A 183 -0.75 12.99 12.70
N LEU A 184 0.41 12.94 12.06
CA LEU A 184 1.02 14.09 11.41
C LEU A 184 0.98 13.87 9.90
N VAL A 185 0.40 14.84 9.19
CA VAL A 185 0.26 14.85 7.74
C VAL A 185 0.81 16.17 7.18
N PRO A 186 1.16 16.23 5.89
CA PRO A 186 1.45 17.51 5.25
C PRO A 186 0.26 18.47 5.37
N ASP A 187 0.51 19.75 5.57
CA ASP A 187 -0.52 20.79 5.45
C ASP A 187 -0.92 21.01 3.99
N ALA A 188 -1.89 21.86 3.73
CA ALA A 188 -2.40 22.13 2.38
C ALA A 188 -1.29 22.62 1.42
N ALA A 189 -0.42 23.51 1.89
CA ALA A 189 0.72 23.99 1.09
C ALA A 189 1.75 22.90 0.83
N GLY A 190 1.98 22.02 1.80
CA GLY A 190 2.83 20.84 1.67
C GLY A 190 2.26 19.85 0.66
N ILE A 191 0.95 19.59 0.68
CA ILE A 191 0.28 18.73 -0.30
C ILE A 191 0.48 19.28 -1.72
N GLU A 192 0.29 20.57 -1.93
CA GLU A 192 0.49 21.23 -3.22
C GLU A 192 1.95 21.08 -3.69
N LYS A 193 2.93 21.35 -2.83
CA LYS A 193 4.36 21.19 -3.16
C LYS A 193 4.70 19.76 -3.58
N ILE A 194 4.17 18.77 -2.84
CA ILE A 194 4.37 17.36 -3.14
C ILE A 194 3.81 17.03 -4.52
N GLN A 195 2.58 17.46 -4.83
CA GLN A 195 1.92 17.15 -6.10
C GLN A 195 2.52 17.88 -7.30
N VAL A 196 3.03 19.10 -7.12
CA VAL A 196 3.80 19.81 -8.16
C VAL A 196 5.05 19.01 -8.55
N LYS A 197 5.75 18.45 -7.58
CA LYS A 197 6.98 17.68 -7.82
C LYS A 197 6.70 16.23 -8.25
N HIS A 198 5.65 15.62 -7.69
CA HIS A 198 5.29 14.22 -7.84
C HIS A 198 3.81 14.07 -8.22
N ALA A 199 3.46 14.47 -9.46
CA ALA A 199 2.08 14.55 -9.96
C ALA A 199 1.31 13.21 -9.95
N PHE A 200 1.99 12.07 -9.85
CA PHE A 200 1.34 10.76 -9.74
C PHE A 200 0.73 10.51 -8.35
N LEU A 201 1.21 11.20 -7.30
CA LEU A 201 0.61 11.14 -5.97
C LEU A 201 -0.73 11.90 -5.96
N LYS A 202 -1.71 11.33 -5.27
CA LYS A 202 -3.06 11.88 -5.19
C LYS A 202 -3.36 12.37 -3.78
N THR A 203 -4.20 13.38 -3.66
CA THR A 203 -4.79 13.78 -2.39
C THR A 203 -5.75 12.67 -1.95
N LEU A 204 -5.57 12.17 -0.74
CA LEU A 204 -6.34 11.09 -0.15
C LEU A 204 -6.83 11.49 1.23
N THR A 205 -8.03 11.03 1.60
CA THR A 205 -8.65 11.34 2.90
C THR A 205 -8.75 10.08 3.75
N VAL A 206 -8.26 10.17 4.99
CA VAL A 206 -8.51 9.18 6.04
C VAL A 206 -9.76 9.64 6.79
N PRO A 207 -10.85 8.86 6.82
CA PRO A 207 -12.07 9.27 7.47
C PRO A 207 -11.93 9.34 8.99
N ALA A 208 -12.73 10.17 9.63
CA ALA A 208 -12.88 10.15 11.09
C ALA A 208 -13.24 8.73 11.56
N GLY A 209 -12.72 8.32 12.72
CA GLY A 209 -12.94 6.98 13.26
C GLY A 209 -12.13 5.86 12.62
N ALA A 210 -11.30 6.12 11.59
CA ALA A 210 -10.42 5.12 10.99
C ALA A 210 -9.41 4.53 11.98
N TYR A 211 -9.06 5.28 13.00
CA TYR A 211 -8.19 4.85 14.10
C TYR A 211 -8.74 5.34 15.45
N PRO A 212 -8.44 4.64 16.57
CA PRO A 212 -8.76 5.14 17.90
C PRO A 212 -8.27 6.58 18.11
N GLY A 213 -9.15 7.45 18.59
CA GLY A 213 -8.82 8.86 18.85
C GLY A 213 -8.80 9.79 17.62
N LEU A 214 -8.99 9.28 16.41
CA LEU A 214 -9.11 10.13 15.22
C LEU A 214 -10.54 10.67 15.09
N GLY A 215 -10.81 11.83 15.68
CA GLY A 215 -12.15 12.44 15.74
C GLY A 215 -12.56 13.23 14.49
N ALA A 216 -11.61 13.58 13.61
CA ALA A 216 -11.86 14.34 12.38
C ALA A 216 -11.12 13.68 11.20
N PRO A 217 -11.60 13.86 9.96
CA PRO A 217 -10.89 13.35 8.78
C PRO A 217 -9.53 14.03 8.64
N LEU A 218 -8.55 13.29 8.12
CA LEU A 218 -7.23 13.80 7.76
C LEU A 218 -7.04 13.74 6.26
N THR A 219 -6.46 14.78 5.69
CA THR A 219 -6.06 14.82 4.28
C THR A 219 -4.56 14.66 4.16
N SER A 220 -4.11 13.77 3.31
CA SER A 220 -2.69 13.55 3.01
C SER A 220 -2.52 13.23 1.53
N VAL A 221 -1.33 12.81 1.15
CA VAL A 221 -1.00 12.35 -0.21
C VAL A 221 -0.58 10.89 -0.20
N GLY A 222 -0.81 10.23 -1.30
CA GLY A 222 -0.41 8.84 -1.49
C GLY A 222 -0.84 8.29 -2.84
N SER A 223 -0.85 6.98 -2.96
CA SER A 223 -1.24 6.29 -4.17
C SER A 223 -2.09 5.07 -3.87
N TRP A 224 -2.63 4.46 -4.94
CA TRP A 224 -3.29 3.16 -4.87
C TRP A 224 -2.25 2.06 -4.95
N SER A 225 -2.27 1.13 -4.00
CA SER A 225 -1.57 -0.13 -4.10
C SER A 225 -2.25 -1.03 -5.14
N LEU A 226 -1.47 -1.85 -5.82
CA LEU A 226 -1.94 -2.69 -6.92
C LEU A 226 -1.60 -4.16 -6.67
N ILE A 227 -2.46 -5.05 -7.14
CA ILE A 227 -2.10 -6.44 -7.42
C ILE A 227 -1.52 -6.45 -8.83
N LEU A 228 -0.21 -6.68 -8.94
CA LEU A 228 0.44 -6.86 -10.23
C LEU A 228 0.55 -8.35 -10.58
N ALA A 229 0.49 -8.64 -11.86
CA ALA A 229 0.68 -9.95 -12.44
C ALA A 229 1.95 -10.00 -13.29
N ARG A 230 2.64 -11.16 -13.33
CA ARG A 230 3.70 -11.38 -14.30
C ARG A 230 3.17 -11.27 -15.73
N SER A 231 3.99 -10.81 -16.66
CA SER A 231 3.59 -10.58 -18.06
C SER A 231 3.12 -11.83 -18.80
N THR A 232 3.54 -13.00 -18.34
CA THR A 232 3.23 -14.30 -18.93
C THR A 232 2.07 -15.03 -18.24
N LEU A 233 1.34 -14.39 -17.34
CA LEU A 233 0.11 -14.94 -16.77
C LEU A 233 -0.92 -15.13 -17.91
N ALA A 234 -1.52 -16.31 -18.01
CA ALA A 234 -2.47 -16.59 -19.09
C ALA A 234 -3.74 -15.73 -18.95
N ASP A 235 -4.27 -15.22 -20.08
CA ASP A 235 -5.44 -14.35 -20.11
C ASP A 235 -6.67 -14.98 -19.45
N ASP A 236 -6.90 -16.27 -19.62
CA ASP A 236 -8.02 -16.95 -18.98
C ASP A 236 -7.88 -17.03 -17.45
N VAL A 237 -6.63 -17.12 -16.95
CA VAL A 237 -6.37 -17.07 -15.50
C VAL A 237 -6.65 -15.68 -14.96
N ALA A 238 -6.14 -14.65 -15.62
CA ALA A 238 -6.37 -13.26 -15.22
C ALA A 238 -7.86 -12.89 -15.29
N TYR A 239 -8.57 -13.34 -16.32
CA TYR A 239 -10.03 -13.19 -16.44
C TYR A 239 -10.76 -13.82 -15.25
N ARG A 240 -10.42 -15.07 -14.89
CA ARG A 240 -11.03 -15.78 -13.76
C ARG A 240 -10.74 -15.09 -12.43
N LEU A 241 -9.51 -14.62 -12.23
CA LEU A 241 -9.10 -13.85 -11.06
C LEU A 241 -9.90 -12.55 -10.93
N ALA A 242 -10.02 -11.77 -12.01
CA ALA A 242 -10.81 -10.53 -12.04
C ALA A 242 -12.29 -10.80 -11.73
N ARG A 243 -12.88 -11.83 -12.35
CA ARG A 243 -14.26 -12.25 -12.09
C ARG A 243 -14.46 -12.69 -10.65
N ALA A 244 -13.53 -13.45 -10.09
CA ALA A 244 -13.63 -13.93 -8.71
C ALA A 244 -13.49 -12.78 -7.71
N LEU A 245 -12.57 -11.83 -7.94
CA LEU A 245 -12.46 -10.62 -7.13
C LEU A 245 -13.75 -9.79 -7.15
N HIS A 246 -14.28 -9.48 -8.34
CA HIS A 246 -15.51 -8.69 -8.48
C HIS A 246 -16.71 -9.36 -7.78
N ARG A 247 -16.89 -10.67 -7.99
CA ARG A 247 -17.97 -11.42 -7.29
C ARG A 247 -17.75 -11.51 -5.79
N GLY A 248 -16.51 -11.45 -5.34
CA GLY A 248 -16.10 -11.51 -3.93
C GLY A 248 -15.96 -10.15 -3.23
N GLU A 249 -16.19 -8.99 -3.89
CA GLU A 249 -15.97 -7.64 -3.34
C GLU A 249 -16.63 -7.45 -1.97
N ALA A 250 -17.92 -7.81 -1.84
CA ALA A 250 -18.64 -7.67 -0.59
C ALA A 250 -18.09 -8.57 0.53
N ALA A 251 -17.72 -9.81 0.20
CA ALA A 251 -17.13 -10.74 1.17
C ALA A 251 -15.74 -10.29 1.61
N LEU A 252 -14.92 -9.80 0.68
CA LEU A 252 -13.60 -9.25 0.96
C LEU A 252 -13.70 -7.99 1.84
N ALA A 253 -14.60 -7.07 1.52
CA ALA A 253 -14.85 -5.87 2.31
C ALA A 253 -15.37 -6.17 3.74
N ALA A 254 -16.15 -7.25 3.91
CA ALA A 254 -16.59 -7.71 5.22
C ALA A 254 -15.43 -8.29 6.05
N ARG A 255 -14.46 -8.96 5.41
CA ARG A 255 -13.27 -9.50 6.08
C ARG A 255 -12.30 -8.41 6.49
N LEU A 256 -12.12 -7.40 5.64
CA LEU A 256 -11.11 -6.38 5.82
C LEU A 256 -11.65 -5.02 5.36
N PRO A 257 -11.96 -4.08 6.27
CA PRO A 257 -12.57 -2.79 5.93
C PRO A 257 -11.82 -2.00 4.85
N GLN A 258 -10.49 -2.02 4.84
CA GLN A 258 -9.68 -1.35 3.81
C GLN A 258 -9.91 -1.92 2.40
N ALA A 259 -10.30 -3.19 2.29
CA ALA A 259 -10.57 -3.82 1.01
C ALA A 259 -11.91 -3.40 0.37
N ARG A 260 -12.69 -2.51 1.01
CA ARG A 260 -13.84 -1.83 0.37
C ARG A 260 -13.46 -1.06 -0.89
N GLU A 261 -12.19 -0.67 -0.99
CA GLU A 261 -11.66 0.01 -2.16
C GLU A 261 -11.23 -0.96 -3.28
N THR A 262 -11.14 -2.26 -2.99
CA THR A 262 -10.76 -3.30 -3.97
C THR A 262 -11.96 -3.63 -4.84
N THR A 263 -12.17 -2.84 -5.89
CA THR A 263 -13.32 -3.00 -6.80
C THR A 263 -12.88 -3.01 -8.25
N ALA A 264 -13.72 -3.58 -9.11
CA ALA A 264 -13.51 -3.57 -10.56
C ALA A 264 -13.46 -2.12 -11.10
N ALA A 265 -14.33 -1.23 -10.60
CA ALA A 265 -14.34 0.18 -10.98
C ALA A 265 -13.04 0.89 -10.59
N ASN A 266 -12.54 0.67 -9.37
CA ASN A 266 -11.30 1.27 -8.91
C ASN A 266 -10.07 0.73 -9.65
N THR A 267 -10.13 -0.49 -10.18
CA THR A 267 -9.06 -1.04 -11.03
C THR A 267 -8.86 -0.21 -12.30
N LEU A 268 -9.95 0.22 -12.94
CA LEU A 268 -9.87 1.16 -14.06
C LEU A 268 -9.36 2.53 -13.63
N ALA A 269 -9.88 3.07 -12.54
CA ALA A 269 -9.55 4.42 -12.07
C ALA A 269 -8.10 4.55 -11.57
N ALA A 270 -7.54 3.48 -10.97
CA ALA A 270 -6.17 3.47 -10.45
C ALA A 270 -5.11 3.23 -11.53
N ALA A 271 -5.48 2.67 -12.67
CA ALA A 271 -4.54 2.44 -13.77
C ALA A 271 -4.16 3.76 -14.45
N ALA A 272 -2.87 4.10 -14.46
CA ALA A 272 -2.39 5.30 -15.14
C ALA A 272 -2.69 5.28 -16.66
N ARG A 273 -2.71 4.09 -17.25
CA ARG A 273 -3.02 3.84 -18.67
C ARG A 273 -3.71 2.49 -18.80
N ARG A 274 -4.73 2.41 -19.65
CA ARG A 274 -5.56 1.20 -19.84
C ARG A 274 -4.72 -0.03 -20.27
N GLU A 275 -3.70 0.16 -21.09
CA GLU A 275 -2.84 -0.91 -21.59
C GLU A 275 -1.95 -1.54 -20.52
N LEU A 276 -1.85 -0.95 -19.34
CA LEU A 276 -1.19 -1.55 -18.18
C LEU A 276 -2.05 -2.61 -17.49
N ILE A 277 -3.36 -2.59 -17.72
CA ILE A 277 -4.27 -3.62 -17.21
C ILE A 277 -4.07 -4.90 -18.02
N HIS A 278 -4.14 -6.04 -17.35
CA HIS A 278 -3.99 -7.35 -18.01
C HIS A 278 -5.13 -7.59 -19.02
N ALA A 279 -4.83 -8.16 -20.20
CA ALA A 279 -5.82 -8.38 -21.25
C ALA A 279 -7.02 -9.21 -20.78
N GLY A 280 -6.78 -10.27 -20.00
CA GLY A 280 -7.85 -11.07 -19.40
C GLY A 280 -8.74 -10.29 -18.45
N VAL A 281 -8.17 -9.31 -17.70
CA VAL A 281 -8.94 -8.40 -16.84
C VAL A 281 -9.79 -7.48 -17.68
N LEU A 282 -9.22 -6.85 -18.71
CA LEU A 282 -9.96 -5.97 -19.63
C LEU A 282 -11.13 -6.68 -20.27
N ARG A 283 -10.95 -7.91 -20.75
CA ARG A 283 -12.02 -8.75 -21.28
C ARG A 283 -13.18 -8.93 -20.30
N TYR A 284 -12.87 -9.16 -19.02
CA TYR A 284 -13.91 -9.27 -18.00
C TYR A 284 -14.61 -7.93 -17.70
N LEU A 285 -13.85 -6.84 -17.61
CA LEU A 285 -14.42 -5.50 -17.39
C LEU A 285 -15.37 -5.08 -18.53
N GLU A 286 -15.05 -5.42 -19.78
CA GLU A 286 -15.91 -5.22 -20.95
C GLU A 286 -17.20 -6.04 -20.86
N GLU A 287 -17.12 -7.30 -20.42
CA GLU A 287 -18.30 -8.17 -20.23
C GLU A 287 -19.31 -7.59 -19.22
N ILE A 288 -18.83 -6.92 -18.18
CA ILE A 288 -19.69 -6.29 -17.16
C ILE A 288 -19.98 -4.80 -17.44
N ALA A 289 -19.71 -4.33 -18.66
CA ALA A 289 -19.92 -2.96 -19.12
C ALA A 289 -19.20 -1.88 -18.28
N LEU A 290 -18.07 -2.21 -17.70
CA LEU A 290 -17.11 -1.26 -17.12
C LEU A 290 -16.03 -0.97 -18.16
N THR A 291 -16.14 0.17 -18.86
CA THR A 291 -15.23 0.58 -19.95
C THR A 291 -14.64 1.97 -19.74
#